data_bd3dd9cc83624887111b6aace3d90205
#
_entry.id   bd3dd9cc83624887111b6aace3d90205
#
_cell.length_a   1.000
_cell.length_b   1.000
_cell.length_c   1.000
_cell.angle_alpha   90.00
_cell.angle_beta   90.00
_cell.angle_gamma   90.00
#
_symmetry.space_group_name_H-M   'P 1'
#
loop_
_entity.id
_entity.type
_entity.pdbx_description
1 polymer ?
#
loop_
_entity_poly.entity_id
_entity_poly.type
_entity_poly.pdbx_seq_one_letter_code
_entity_poly.pdbx_strand_id
1 'polypeptide(L)'
;MSNRRSSILAVAIVLGAALLAGCNYQGEEPVKEKDLAVSSSIKTAIGAAGSTFINPIMTKWIGAYQQAHPGTLINYRPIGSGAGLDLLKQSTLEIAASDAPLSDEQLKEMVPVIQVPVTAGAVCAVYNLPDVKSPLRFSASTLAGIFLGNIISWQDAAIARDNPGVKLPHAAIIVVHRSDGSGTTGILTSYLAKTNPEWSHKIGSGLTVKWPVGIGAQGTNGVLEFVQQNAGTIGYADLNAAKEKHLAYASVQNRAGNFVAPSSASTTAAVAAFDEELSRDARSSIVDPPASAKDAYPISGLSFFLIAKDGSDAEERQAIRSFIEYTISAGQDLSEGLDYAKLPKPVQEHALSLLGEMLANGQPVRAA
;
A
#
# COMPACT_ATOMS: atom_id res chain seq x y z
N MET A 1 2.20 -2.27 67.45
CA MET A 1 0.78 -2.48 67.61
C MET A 1 0.12 -2.23 66.29
N SER A 2 -0.52 -3.10 65.52
CA SER A 2 -1.28 -4.31 65.70
C SER A 2 -1.24 -5.12 64.40
N ASN A 3 -1.06 -6.42 64.56
CA ASN A 3 -1.22 -7.50 63.56
C ASN A 3 -2.60 -7.52 62.89
N ARG A 4 -2.63 -7.98 61.58
CA ARG A 4 -3.64 -8.93 61.04
C ARG A 4 -3.11 -9.53 59.72
N ARG A 5 -2.64 -10.71 59.74
CA ARG A 5 -3.14 -12.10 59.57
C ARG A 5 -3.74 -12.35 58.16
N SER A 6 -3.04 -13.23 57.50
CA SER A 6 -3.34 -14.00 56.31
C SER A 6 -4.67 -14.76 56.37
N SER A 7 -5.34 -14.92 55.23
CA SER A 7 -6.34 -15.96 55.03
C SER A 7 -6.13 -16.62 53.68
N ILE A 8 -5.65 -17.84 53.74
CA ILE A 8 -5.56 -18.81 52.63
C ILE A 8 -6.96 -19.44 52.50
N LEU A 9 -7.56 -19.39 51.33
CA LEU A 9 -8.80 -20.13 51.01
C LEU A 9 -8.44 -21.31 50.12
N ALA A 10 -8.54 -22.51 50.72
CA ALA A 10 -8.44 -23.79 50.01
C ALA A 10 -9.80 -24.08 49.36
N VAL A 11 -9.81 -24.39 48.06
CA VAL A 11 -10.97 -24.91 47.35
C VAL A 11 -10.80 -26.42 47.18
N ALA A 12 -11.74 -27.15 47.78
CA ALA A 12 -11.81 -28.60 47.77
C ALA A 12 -12.30 -29.12 46.39
N ILE A 13 -11.62 -30.14 45.88
CA ILE A 13 -12.02 -30.90 44.70
C ILE A 13 -13.10 -31.91 45.16
N VAL A 14 -14.28 -31.83 44.55
CA VAL A 14 -15.31 -32.88 44.65
C VAL A 14 -15.23 -33.74 43.41
N LEU A 15 -14.80 -35.00 43.56
CA LEU A 15 -14.94 -36.07 42.56
C LEU A 15 -16.40 -36.54 42.55
N GLY A 16 -17.07 -36.34 41.40
CA GLY A 16 -18.35 -36.96 41.13
C GLY A 16 -18.18 -37.95 39.95
N ALA A 17 -18.26 -39.24 40.24
CA ALA A 17 -18.34 -40.30 39.22
C ALA A 17 -19.76 -40.33 38.64
N ALA A 18 -19.88 -40.22 37.33
CA ALA A 18 -21.09 -40.55 36.58
C ALA A 18 -20.77 -41.40 35.37
N LEU A 19 -21.53 -42.47 35.22
CA LEU A 19 -21.41 -43.62 34.34
C LEU A 19 -21.64 -43.31 32.85
N LEU A 20 -20.82 -43.94 32.04
CA LEU A 20 -21.00 -44.53 30.73
C LEU A 20 -22.31 -44.24 29.95
N ALA A 21 -22.19 -43.48 28.87
CA ALA A 21 -22.92 -43.65 27.64
C ALA A 21 -21.95 -43.47 26.48
N GLY A 22 -21.74 -44.54 25.72
CA GLY A 22 -20.79 -44.56 24.62
C GLY A 22 -21.25 -43.70 23.46
N CYS A 23 -20.41 -42.74 23.08
CA CYS A 23 -20.39 -42.15 21.77
C CYS A 23 -19.02 -42.48 21.14
N ASN A 24 -19.06 -43.15 20.00
CA ASN A 24 -17.90 -43.41 19.16
C ASN A 24 -17.21 -42.05 18.81
N TYR A 25 -16.17 -41.72 19.54
CA TYR A 25 -15.20 -40.70 19.11
C TYR A 25 -14.21 -41.43 18.18
N GLN A 26 -14.35 -41.23 16.87
CA GLN A 26 -13.32 -41.60 15.92
C GLN A 26 -12.12 -40.71 16.24
N GLY A 27 -11.02 -41.33 16.66
CA GLY A 27 -9.80 -40.66 17.02
C GLY A 27 -9.29 -39.80 15.87
N GLU A 28 -9.08 -38.54 16.15
CA GLU A 28 -8.21 -37.69 15.33
C GLU A 28 -6.82 -38.35 15.32
N GLU A 29 -6.31 -38.66 14.13
CA GLU A 29 -4.95 -39.15 13.97
C GLU A 29 -4.00 -38.11 14.62
N PRO A 30 -2.95 -38.53 15.33
CA PRO A 30 -1.98 -37.62 15.89
C PRO A 30 -1.37 -36.83 14.73
N VAL A 31 -1.40 -35.49 14.85
CA VAL A 31 -0.75 -34.56 13.92
C VAL A 31 0.67 -35.06 13.70
N LYS A 32 1.00 -35.42 12.46
CA LYS A 32 2.28 -36.03 12.14
C LYS A 32 3.39 -35.04 12.46
N GLU A 33 4.41 -35.52 13.14
CA GLU A 33 5.63 -34.82 13.53
C GLU A 33 6.31 -34.01 12.39
N LYS A 34 5.88 -34.21 11.14
CA LYS A 34 6.30 -33.44 9.96
C LYS A 34 5.88 -31.98 9.98
N ASP A 35 4.77 -31.64 10.65
CA ASP A 35 4.26 -30.26 10.69
C ASP A 35 4.93 -29.43 11.80
N LEU A 36 5.59 -30.09 12.75
CA LEU A 36 6.41 -29.44 13.80
C LEU A 36 7.85 -29.17 13.35
N ALA A 37 8.32 -29.83 12.27
CA ALA A 37 9.69 -29.67 11.76
C ALA A 37 9.92 -28.31 11.02
N VAL A 38 8.85 -27.58 10.65
CA VAL A 38 8.99 -26.27 9.98
C VAL A 38 9.50 -25.19 10.93
N SER A 39 9.23 -25.31 12.23
CA SER A 39 9.66 -24.30 13.23
C SER A 39 11.16 -24.34 13.57
N SER A 40 11.87 -25.45 13.27
CA SER A 40 13.31 -25.58 13.62
C SER A 40 14.27 -25.14 12.51
N SER A 41 13.77 -24.75 11.33
CA SER A 41 14.59 -24.36 10.18
C SER A 41 14.72 -22.84 9.97
N ILE A 42 13.91 -22.01 10.67
CA ILE A 42 13.96 -20.55 10.53
C ILE A 42 15.21 -20.04 11.24
N LYS A 43 16.10 -19.41 10.46
CA LYS A 43 17.35 -18.80 10.95
C LYS A 43 17.18 -17.29 11.13
N THR A 44 16.41 -16.65 10.26
CA THR A 44 16.26 -15.20 10.23
C THR A 44 14.78 -14.84 10.11
N ALA A 45 14.31 -13.92 10.95
CA ALA A 45 12.96 -13.36 10.88
C ALA A 45 13.05 -11.86 10.58
N ILE A 46 12.33 -11.41 9.55
CA ILE A 46 12.30 -10.01 9.11
C ILE A 46 10.89 -9.45 9.36
N GLY A 47 10.78 -8.42 10.18
CA GLY A 47 9.57 -7.65 10.39
C GLY A 47 9.43 -6.56 9.32
N ALA A 48 8.31 -6.56 8.62
CA ALA A 48 8.00 -5.55 7.62
C ALA A 48 6.58 -5.00 7.85
N ALA A 49 6.37 -3.70 7.63
CA ALA A 49 5.04 -3.12 7.76
C ALA A 49 4.90 -1.84 6.92
N GLY A 50 3.66 -1.41 6.70
CA GLY A 50 3.39 -0.12 6.08
C GLY A 50 2.30 -0.17 5.02
N SER A 51 2.59 0.25 3.82
CA SER A 51 1.64 0.45 2.74
C SER A 51 0.63 -0.70 2.57
N THR A 52 -0.64 -0.35 2.57
CA THR A 52 -1.72 -1.28 2.18
C THR A 52 -1.82 -1.41 0.66
N PHE A 53 -1.30 -0.43 -0.08
CA PHE A 53 -1.30 -0.38 -1.54
C PHE A 53 -0.51 -1.54 -2.15
N ILE A 54 0.68 -1.86 -1.63
CA ILE A 54 1.52 -2.95 -2.17
C ILE A 54 1.22 -4.32 -1.56
N ASN A 55 0.25 -4.44 -0.64
CA ASN A 55 0.00 -5.70 0.06
C ASN A 55 -0.23 -6.90 -0.89
N PRO A 56 -0.97 -6.79 -2.01
CA PRO A 56 -1.15 -7.90 -2.94
C PRO A 56 0.17 -8.42 -3.51
N ILE A 57 1.02 -7.55 -4.03
CA ILE A 57 2.30 -7.94 -4.62
C ILE A 57 3.31 -8.37 -3.53
N MET A 58 3.32 -7.71 -2.39
CA MET A 58 4.17 -8.07 -1.23
C MET A 58 3.90 -9.49 -0.76
N THR A 59 2.63 -9.89 -0.69
CA THR A 59 2.24 -11.27 -0.34
C THR A 59 2.80 -12.29 -1.34
N LYS A 60 2.78 -11.97 -2.63
CA LYS A 60 3.36 -12.85 -3.67
C LYS A 60 4.87 -12.90 -3.62
N TRP A 61 5.53 -11.76 -3.41
CA TRP A 61 6.98 -11.71 -3.26
C TRP A 61 7.45 -12.52 -2.05
N ILE A 62 6.81 -12.35 -0.91
CA ILE A 62 7.13 -13.12 0.32
C ILE A 62 6.95 -14.62 0.06
N GLY A 63 5.81 -15.03 -0.49
CA GLY A 63 5.54 -16.44 -0.75
C GLY A 63 6.57 -17.09 -1.68
N ALA A 64 6.90 -16.43 -2.80
CA ALA A 64 7.88 -16.95 -3.75
C ALA A 64 9.31 -16.93 -3.18
N TYR A 65 9.68 -15.86 -2.46
CA TYR A 65 10.99 -15.75 -1.85
C TYR A 65 11.21 -16.81 -0.76
N GLN A 66 10.26 -16.98 0.16
CA GLN A 66 10.36 -17.97 1.24
C GLN A 66 10.38 -19.41 0.74
N GLN A 67 9.74 -19.67 -0.40
CA GLN A 67 9.82 -21.00 -1.05
C GLN A 67 11.26 -21.31 -1.49
N ALA A 68 11.99 -20.33 -2.00
CA ALA A 68 13.40 -20.46 -2.39
C ALA A 68 14.36 -20.35 -1.20
N HIS A 69 13.96 -19.68 -0.12
CA HIS A 69 14.77 -19.38 1.06
C HIS A 69 14.06 -19.84 2.35
N PRO A 70 13.89 -21.14 2.59
CA PRO A 70 13.07 -21.67 3.70
C PRO A 70 13.60 -21.32 5.09
N GLY A 71 14.85 -20.83 5.21
CA GLY A 71 15.43 -20.33 6.46
C GLY A 71 15.05 -18.88 6.80
N THR A 72 14.36 -18.16 5.91
CA THR A 72 13.97 -16.77 6.13
C THR A 72 12.45 -16.66 6.30
N LEU A 73 12.01 -16.07 7.40
CA LEU A 73 10.61 -15.71 7.65
C LEU A 73 10.44 -14.21 7.47
N ILE A 74 9.52 -13.78 6.59
CA ILE A 74 9.17 -12.38 6.42
C ILE A 74 7.73 -12.20 6.84
N ASN A 75 7.50 -11.32 7.81
CA ASN A 75 6.17 -11.01 8.32
C ASN A 75 5.80 -9.57 7.94
N TYR A 76 4.89 -9.40 6.98
CA TYR A 76 4.40 -8.11 6.54
C TYR A 76 3.07 -7.73 7.16
N ARG A 77 2.98 -6.53 7.73
CA ARG A 77 1.74 -5.97 8.29
C ARG A 77 1.29 -4.76 7.46
N PRO A 78 0.18 -4.87 6.70
CA PRO A 78 -0.34 -3.76 5.88
C PRO A 78 -1.17 -2.78 6.74
N ILE A 79 -0.50 -1.92 7.50
CA ILE A 79 -1.07 -1.00 8.49
C ILE A 79 -1.11 0.47 8.05
N GLY A 80 -0.73 0.76 6.81
CA GLY A 80 -0.61 2.10 6.24
C GLY A 80 0.83 2.64 6.28
N SER A 81 1.19 3.45 5.27
CA SER A 81 2.55 3.98 5.11
C SER A 81 3.01 4.79 6.32
N GLY A 82 2.14 5.63 6.89
CA GLY A 82 2.48 6.43 8.06
C GLY A 82 2.87 5.56 9.27
N ALA A 83 2.05 4.57 9.61
CA ALA A 83 2.35 3.66 10.73
C ALA A 83 3.62 2.82 10.49
N GLY A 84 3.89 2.41 9.23
CA GLY A 84 5.15 1.74 8.88
C GLY A 84 6.37 2.63 9.11
N LEU A 85 6.31 3.90 8.72
CA LEU A 85 7.37 4.88 8.94
C LEU A 85 7.59 5.16 10.42
N ASP A 86 6.52 5.26 11.22
CA ASP A 86 6.62 5.46 12.67
C ASP A 86 7.32 4.29 13.36
N LEU A 87 7.03 3.04 12.96
CA LEU A 87 7.71 1.86 13.49
C LEU A 87 9.19 1.81 13.09
N LEU A 88 9.53 2.20 11.86
CA LEU A 88 10.92 2.31 11.41
C LEU A 88 11.67 3.38 12.22
N LYS A 89 11.06 4.56 12.43
CA LYS A 89 11.62 5.64 13.25
C LYS A 89 11.90 5.18 14.69
N GLN A 90 11.07 4.28 15.23
CA GLN A 90 11.23 3.69 16.55
C GLN A 90 12.22 2.51 16.57
N SER A 91 12.82 2.13 15.44
CA SER A 91 13.71 0.98 15.30
C SER A 91 13.07 -0.34 15.76
N THR A 92 11.76 -0.48 15.55
CA THR A 92 10.98 -1.69 15.88
C THR A 92 10.59 -2.50 14.66
N LEU A 93 11.17 -2.17 13.50
CA LEU A 93 10.85 -2.73 12.21
C LEU A 93 12.10 -2.69 11.30
N GLU A 94 12.33 -3.75 10.54
CA GLU A 94 13.45 -3.85 9.63
C GLU A 94 13.17 -3.20 8.27
N ILE A 95 11.93 -3.36 7.75
CA ILE A 95 11.50 -2.80 6.47
C ILE A 95 10.18 -2.05 6.64
N ALA A 96 10.19 -0.73 6.42
CA ALA A 96 8.96 0.01 6.23
C ALA A 96 8.61 0.08 4.74
N ALA A 97 7.32 0.04 4.40
CA ALA A 97 6.82 0.25 3.05
C ALA A 97 5.98 1.53 2.96
N SER A 98 6.28 2.39 1.99
CA SER A 98 5.57 3.65 1.76
C SER A 98 5.37 3.92 0.27
N ASP A 99 4.19 4.49 -0.11
CA ASP A 99 3.93 4.90 -1.49
C ASP A 99 4.17 6.39 -1.72
N ALA A 100 4.82 7.04 -0.78
CA ALA A 100 5.34 8.39 -0.90
C ALA A 100 6.80 8.40 -0.44
N PRO A 101 7.68 9.10 -1.19
CA PRO A 101 9.04 9.32 -0.74
C PRO A 101 9.06 10.18 0.51
N LEU A 102 10.08 10.00 1.34
CA LEU A 102 10.37 10.91 2.45
C LEU A 102 10.92 12.21 1.90
N SER A 103 10.43 13.34 2.43
CA SER A 103 11.04 14.64 2.19
C SER A 103 12.39 14.76 2.90
N ASP A 104 13.20 15.73 2.49
CA ASP A 104 14.49 15.99 3.13
C ASP A 104 14.32 16.41 4.62
N GLU A 105 13.18 17.05 4.97
CA GLU A 105 12.84 17.37 6.35
C GLU A 105 12.54 16.10 7.16
N GLN A 106 11.75 15.18 6.61
CA GLN A 106 11.46 13.89 7.25
C GLN A 106 12.71 13.04 7.44
N LEU A 107 13.61 13.04 6.44
CA LEU A 107 14.89 12.32 6.53
C LEU A 107 15.78 12.84 7.68
N LYS A 108 15.75 14.14 7.98
CA LYS A 108 16.51 14.72 9.10
C LYS A 108 16.01 14.29 10.48
N GLU A 109 14.74 13.88 10.56
CA GLU A 109 14.10 13.42 11.81
C GLU A 109 14.24 11.91 12.05
N MET A 110 14.79 11.17 11.08
CA MET A 110 14.95 9.73 11.15
C MET A 110 16.41 9.33 11.38
N VAL A 111 16.63 8.10 11.83
CA VAL A 111 17.94 7.44 11.65
C VAL A 111 18.28 7.44 10.15
N PRO A 112 19.57 7.41 9.76
CA PRO A 112 19.91 7.31 8.35
C PRO A 112 19.23 6.12 7.70
N VAL A 113 18.42 6.37 6.68
CA VAL A 113 17.64 5.34 5.96
C VAL A 113 18.05 5.30 4.48
N ILE A 114 17.93 4.12 3.90
CA ILE A 114 17.98 3.90 2.46
C ILE A 114 16.54 3.76 1.99
N GLN A 115 16.17 4.49 0.95
CA GLN A 115 14.84 4.45 0.35
C GLN A 115 14.93 3.89 -1.06
N VAL A 116 14.35 2.72 -1.28
CA VAL A 116 14.51 1.92 -2.50
C VAL A 116 13.15 1.79 -3.19
N PRO A 117 12.99 2.27 -4.44
CA PRO A 117 11.76 2.02 -5.20
C PRO A 117 11.67 0.54 -5.56
N VAL A 118 10.48 -0.06 -5.39
CA VAL A 118 10.28 -1.50 -5.61
C VAL A 118 9.21 -1.82 -6.64
N THR A 119 8.24 -0.94 -6.85
CA THR A 119 7.19 -1.09 -7.87
C THR A 119 6.48 0.24 -8.08
N ALA A 120 5.59 0.29 -9.08
CA ALA A 120 4.68 1.40 -9.28
C ALA A 120 3.25 0.89 -9.50
N GLY A 121 2.26 1.72 -9.14
CA GLY A 121 0.86 1.36 -9.32
C GLY A 121 -0.03 2.58 -9.54
N ALA A 122 -1.28 2.32 -9.94
CA ALA A 122 -2.30 3.32 -10.17
C ALA A 122 -3.21 3.48 -8.96
N VAL A 123 -3.50 4.73 -8.59
CA VAL A 123 -4.57 5.07 -7.65
C VAL A 123 -5.84 5.37 -8.43
N CYS A 124 -6.86 4.54 -8.25
CA CYS A 124 -8.14 4.64 -8.94
C CYS A 124 -9.15 5.46 -8.13
N ALA A 125 -9.92 6.32 -8.79
CA ALA A 125 -11.15 6.85 -8.23
C ALA A 125 -12.23 5.75 -8.35
N VAL A 126 -12.52 5.08 -7.24
CA VAL A 126 -13.54 4.01 -7.15
C VAL A 126 -14.89 4.58 -6.76
N TYR A 127 -15.98 4.04 -7.30
CA TYR A 127 -17.31 4.54 -7.00
C TYR A 127 -18.36 3.42 -7.01
N ASN A 128 -19.50 3.71 -6.38
CA ASN A 128 -20.65 2.80 -6.35
C ASN A 128 -21.90 3.49 -6.91
N LEU A 129 -22.18 3.23 -8.19
CA LEU A 129 -23.36 3.68 -8.91
C LEU A 129 -23.99 2.49 -9.65
N PRO A 130 -24.87 1.71 -9.02
CA PRO A 130 -25.36 0.43 -9.56
C PRO A 130 -26.06 0.54 -10.93
N ASP A 131 -26.69 1.68 -11.21
CA ASP A 131 -27.44 1.92 -12.45
C ASP A 131 -26.55 2.46 -13.60
N VAL A 132 -25.29 2.82 -13.31
CA VAL A 132 -24.34 3.31 -14.31
C VAL A 132 -23.51 2.14 -14.81
N LYS A 133 -23.70 1.74 -16.07
CA LYS A 133 -23.05 0.57 -16.67
C LYS A 133 -21.73 0.90 -17.38
N SER A 134 -21.56 2.15 -17.84
CA SER A 134 -20.34 2.60 -18.49
C SER A 134 -19.36 3.13 -17.47
N PRO A 135 -18.05 2.83 -17.60
CA PRO A 135 -17.04 3.44 -16.75
C PRO A 135 -17.07 4.96 -16.87
N LEU A 136 -17.04 5.65 -15.74
CA LEU A 136 -17.03 7.12 -15.70
C LEU A 136 -15.63 7.66 -16.05
N ARG A 137 -15.65 8.94 -16.45
CA ARG A 137 -14.48 9.75 -16.77
C ARG A 137 -14.46 10.97 -15.90
N PHE A 138 -13.30 11.36 -15.39
CA PHE A 138 -13.14 12.59 -14.64
C PHE A 138 -11.97 13.40 -15.20
N SER A 139 -12.23 14.64 -15.58
CA SER A 139 -11.18 15.62 -15.77
C SER A 139 -10.52 15.95 -14.42
N ALA A 140 -9.32 16.50 -14.44
CA ALA A 140 -8.63 16.92 -13.22
C ALA A 140 -9.47 17.89 -12.37
N SER A 141 -10.13 18.84 -13.03
CA SER A 141 -11.01 19.82 -12.35
C SER A 141 -12.25 19.18 -11.74
N THR A 142 -12.88 18.21 -12.44
CA THR A 142 -14.03 17.48 -11.92
C THR A 142 -13.67 16.66 -10.70
N LEU A 143 -12.56 15.90 -10.77
CA LEU A 143 -12.12 15.08 -9.66
C LEU A 143 -11.75 15.93 -8.44
N ALA A 144 -10.99 17.02 -8.63
CA ALA A 144 -10.67 17.95 -7.56
C ALA A 144 -11.93 18.60 -6.96
N GLY A 145 -12.89 19.01 -7.81
CA GLY A 145 -14.16 19.59 -7.36
C GLY A 145 -14.97 18.66 -6.47
N ILE A 146 -14.96 17.35 -6.77
CA ILE A 146 -15.62 16.33 -5.94
C ILE A 146 -14.93 16.24 -4.55
N PHE A 147 -13.60 16.08 -4.51
CA PHE A 147 -12.88 15.95 -3.24
C PHE A 147 -12.80 17.27 -2.44
N LEU A 148 -12.97 18.42 -3.09
CA LEU A 148 -13.14 19.73 -2.42
C LEU A 148 -14.55 19.93 -1.84
N GLY A 149 -15.54 19.13 -2.28
CA GLY A 149 -16.96 19.35 -1.94
C GLY A 149 -17.61 20.47 -2.75
N ASN A 150 -16.99 20.94 -3.81
CA ASN A 150 -17.56 21.90 -4.75
C ASN A 150 -18.58 21.22 -5.71
N ILE A 151 -18.40 19.93 -5.98
CA ILE A 151 -19.30 19.07 -6.74
C ILE A 151 -19.90 18.04 -5.78
N ILE A 152 -21.20 18.19 -5.50
CA ILE A 152 -21.90 17.41 -4.46
C ILE A 152 -22.99 16.48 -5.01
N SER A 153 -23.22 16.50 -6.32
CA SER A 153 -24.25 15.69 -6.99
C SER A 153 -23.65 14.96 -8.18
N TRP A 154 -24.05 13.69 -8.36
CA TRP A 154 -23.66 12.93 -9.54
C TRP A 154 -24.20 13.50 -10.87
N GLN A 155 -25.27 14.32 -10.83
CA GLN A 155 -25.80 15.02 -11.99
C GLN A 155 -25.15 16.38 -12.27
N ASP A 156 -24.07 16.72 -11.56
CA ASP A 156 -23.37 17.98 -11.79
C ASP A 156 -22.95 18.14 -13.26
N ALA A 157 -23.05 19.36 -13.76
CA ALA A 157 -22.74 19.68 -15.15
C ALA A 157 -21.28 19.35 -15.54
N ALA A 158 -20.34 19.40 -14.59
CA ALA A 158 -18.95 19.02 -14.84
C ALA A 158 -18.83 17.50 -15.08
N ILE A 159 -19.51 16.68 -14.26
CA ILE A 159 -19.53 15.22 -14.45
C ILE A 159 -20.25 14.87 -15.76
N ALA A 160 -21.38 15.50 -16.06
CA ALA A 160 -22.12 15.26 -17.31
C ALA A 160 -21.30 15.62 -18.55
N ARG A 161 -20.54 16.71 -18.51
CA ARG A 161 -19.63 17.13 -19.58
C ARG A 161 -18.51 16.11 -19.84
N ASP A 162 -17.92 15.55 -18.79
CA ASP A 162 -16.88 14.55 -18.90
C ASP A 162 -17.44 13.18 -19.38
N ASN A 163 -18.77 12.97 -19.25
CA ASN A 163 -19.47 11.71 -19.54
C ASN A 163 -20.66 11.90 -20.50
N PRO A 164 -20.46 12.37 -21.73
CA PRO A 164 -21.55 12.62 -22.66
C PRO A 164 -22.31 11.31 -22.95
N GLY A 165 -23.66 11.39 -22.88
CA GLY A 165 -24.54 10.26 -23.13
C GLY A 165 -24.71 9.27 -21.98
N VAL A 166 -24.00 9.43 -20.87
CA VAL A 166 -24.21 8.61 -19.67
C VAL A 166 -25.39 9.15 -18.85
N LYS A 167 -26.33 8.27 -18.51
CA LYS A 167 -27.46 8.64 -17.63
C LYS A 167 -26.95 8.62 -16.18
N LEU A 168 -26.63 9.78 -15.65
CA LEU A 168 -26.17 9.96 -14.27
C LEU A 168 -27.36 9.94 -13.28
N PRO A 169 -27.24 9.31 -12.10
CA PRO A 169 -28.31 9.24 -11.13
C PRO A 169 -28.53 10.58 -10.41
N HIS A 170 -29.75 10.83 -10.01
CA HIS A 170 -30.10 11.97 -9.15
C HIS A 170 -29.78 11.62 -7.68
N ALA A 171 -28.49 11.66 -7.35
CA ALA A 171 -27.98 11.29 -6.04
C ALA A 171 -26.88 12.25 -5.58
N ALA A 172 -26.78 12.43 -4.29
CA ALA A 172 -25.65 13.14 -3.67
C ALA A 172 -24.36 12.31 -3.78
N ILE A 173 -23.22 12.98 -3.84
CA ILE A 173 -21.91 12.35 -3.76
C ILE A 173 -21.49 12.25 -2.29
N ILE A 174 -21.09 11.05 -1.86
CA ILE A 174 -20.50 10.82 -0.56
C ILE A 174 -19.01 10.46 -0.80
N VAL A 175 -18.12 11.35 -0.42
CA VAL A 175 -16.68 11.12 -0.51
C VAL A 175 -16.23 10.21 0.63
N VAL A 176 -15.41 9.21 0.32
CA VAL A 176 -14.78 8.31 1.29
C VAL A 176 -13.26 8.44 1.17
N HIS A 177 -12.60 8.74 2.27
CA HIS A 177 -11.16 8.94 2.29
C HIS A 177 -10.49 8.12 3.39
N ARG A 178 -9.16 8.01 3.34
CA ARG A 178 -8.38 7.35 4.39
C ARG A 178 -8.37 8.17 5.67
N SER A 179 -8.54 7.50 6.80
CA SER A 179 -8.42 8.10 8.14
C SER A 179 -7.04 7.89 8.77
N ASP A 180 -6.21 7.05 8.18
CA ASP A 180 -4.84 6.72 8.60
C ASP A 180 -3.79 7.39 7.68
N GLY A 181 -2.53 7.38 8.10
CA GLY A 181 -1.40 7.82 7.27
C GLY A 181 -1.19 6.88 6.08
N SER A 182 -1.55 7.35 4.88
CA SER A 182 -1.67 6.52 3.68
C SER A 182 -0.84 7.06 2.52
N GLY A 183 0.03 6.21 1.95
CA GLY A 183 0.73 6.52 0.72
C GLY A 183 -0.21 6.71 -0.47
N THR A 184 -1.30 5.95 -0.55
CA THR A 184 -2.36 6.13 -1.55
C THR A 184 -2.98 7.53 -1.47
N THR A 185 -3.21 8.04 -0.24
CA THR A 185 -3.59 9.45 -0.02
C THR A 185 -2.50 10.40 -0.53
N GLY A 186 -1.23 10.09 -0.25
CA GLY A 186 -0.09 10.90 -0.72
C GLY A 186 -0.07 11.03 -2.25
N ILE A 187 -0.24 9.94 -2.98
CA ILE A 187 -0.29 9.94 -4.45
C ILE A 187 -1.48 10.76 -4.97
N LEU A 188 -2.70 10.49 -4.47
CA LEU A 188 -3.90 11.22 -4.89
C LEU A 188 -3.80 12.71 -4.61
N THR A 189 -3.41 13.08 -3.38
CA THR A 189 -3.34 14.49 -2.98
C THR A 189 -2.23 15.25 -3.70
N SER A 190 -1.12 14.57 -4.05
CA SER A 190 -0.08 15.12 -4.92
C SER A 190 -0.61 15.42 -6.32
N TYR A 191 -1.43 14.53 -6.89
CA TYR A 191 -2.10 14.79 -8.17
C TYR A 191 -3.05 15.98 -8.08
N LEU A 192 -3.93 16.00 -7.08
CA LEU A 192 -4.88 17.09 -6.89
C LEU A 192 -4.17 18.44 -6.68
N ALA A 193 -3.06 18.46 -5.94
CA ALA A 193 -2.28 19.67 -5.71
C ALA A 193 -1.55 20.15 -6.98
N LYS A 194 -1.04 19.23 -7.83
CA LYS A 194 -0.41 19.59 -9.10
C LYS A 194 -1.40 20.13 -10.14
N THR A 195 -2.64 19.65 -10.11
CA THR A 195 -3.62 19.91 -11.17
C THR A 195 -4.69 20.94 -10.79
N ASN A 196 -4.84 21.27 -9.51
CA ASN A 196 -5.84 22.20 -9.02
C ASN A 196 -5.26 23.21 -8.03
N PRO A 197 -5.18 24.51 -8.39
CA PRO A 197 -4.61 25.54 -7.51
C PRO A 197 -5.38 25.74 -6.20
N GLU A 198 -6.71 25.58 -6.20
CA GLU A 198 -7.52 25.67 -4.98
C GLU A 198 -7.18 24.57 -4.00
N TRP A 199 -7.02 23.31 -4.49
CA TRP A 199 -6.57 22.20 -3.68
C TRP A 199 -5.17 22.44 -3.12
N SER A 200 -4.25 22.83 -4.00
CA SER A 200 -2.86 23.12 -3.62
C SER A 200 -2.76 24.15 -2.48
N HIS A 201 -3.54 25.21 -2.58
CA HIS A 201 -3.52 26.30 -1.60
C HIS A 201 -4.22 25.94 -0.27
N LYS A 202 -5.37 25.25 -0.34
CA LYS A 202 -6.20 24.98 0.84
C LYS A 202 -5.82 23.71 1.58
N ILE A 203 -5.38 22.68 0.85
CA ILE A 203 -5.22 21.33 1.38
C ILE A 203 -3.77 20.86 1.27
N GLY A 204 -3.14 21.02 0.11
CA GLY A 204 -1.79 20.50 -0.17
C GLY A 204 -1.77 19.00 -0.44
N SER A 205 -0.64 18.35 -0.12
CA SER A 205 -0.43 16.91 -0.32
C SER A 205 0.29 16.29 0.88
N GLY A 206 0.08 14.99 1.10
CA GLY A 206 0.75 14.25 2.18
C GLY A 206 0.08 12.90 2.48
N LEU A 207 0.69 12.12 3.35
CA LEU A 207 0.12 10.84 3.83
C LEU A 207 -1.17 11.06 4.60
N THR A 208 -1.33 12.22 5.22
CA THR A 208 -2.53 12.72 5.88
C THR A 208 -2.76 14.16 5.48
N VAL A 209 -4.01 14.51 5.20
CA VAL A 209 -4.42 15.89 4.91
C VAL A 209 -5.69 16.21 5.68
N LYS A 210 -5.98 17.50 5.84
CA LYS A 210 -7.26 17.93 6.41
C LYS A 210 -8.34 17.89 5.31
N TRP A 211 -9.01 16.76 5.20
CA TRP A 211 -10.07 16.56 4.21
C TRP A 211 -11.20 17.59 4.40
N PRO A 212 -11.62 18.28 3.32
CA PRO A 212 -12.68 19.27 3.44
C PRO A 212 -14.07 18.65 3.57
N VAL A 213 -14.25 17.46 3.00
CA VAL A 213 -15.52 16.71 3.00
C VAL A 213 -15.24 15.21 3.08
N GLY A 214 -16.24 14.44 3.45
CA GLY A 214 -16.21 12.98 3.34
C GLY A 214 -16.19 12.26 4.67
N ILE A 215 -16.11 10.94 4.58
CA ILE A 215 -16.09 9.99 5.68
C ILE A 215 -14.74 9.30 5.69
N GLY A 216 -14.08 9.29 6.84
CA GLY A 216 -12.82 8.60 7.03
C GLY A 216 -13.00 7.10 7.24
N ALA A 217 -12.24 6.27 6.50
CA ALA A 217 -12.18 4.83 6.65
C ALA A 217 -10.73 4.35 6.77
N GLN A 218 -10.47 3.35 7.60
CA GLN A 218 -9.12 2.89 7.88
C GLN A 218 -8.65 1.87 6.84
N GLY A 219 -7.46 2.09 6.29
CA GLY A 219 -6.84 1.21 5.32
C GLY A 219 -7.55 1.19 3.97
N THR A 220 -6.95 0.55 2.98
CA THR A 220 -7.55 0.36 1.65
C THR A 220 -8.86 -0.42 1.75
N ASN A 221 -8.89 -1.51 2.52
CA ASN A 221 -10.08 -2.33 2.68
C ASN A 221 -11.26 -1.56 3.28
N GLY A 222 -11.03 -0.72 4.30
CA GLY A 222 -12.10 0.09 4.90
C GLY A 222 -12.73 1.05 3.91
N VAL A 223 -11.94 1.71 3.03
CA VAL A 223 -12.47 2.57 1.96
C VAL A 223 -13.28 1.74 0.97
N LEU A 224 -12.74 0.62 0.48
CA LEU A 224 -13.41 -0.21 -0.53
C LEU A 224 -14.70 -0.84 0.00
N GLU A 225 -14.72 -1.32 1.22
CA GLU A 225 -15.91 -1.90 1.87
C GLU A 225 -17.00 -0.85 2.07
N PHE A 226 -16.63 0.35 2.50
CA PHE A 226 -17.60 1.44 2.62
C PHE A 226 -18.20 1.81 1.26
N VAL A 227 -17.37 1.94 0.23
CA VAL A 227 -17.84 2.23 -1.14
C VAL A 227 -18.73 1.10 -1.65
N GLN A 228 -18.34 -0.16 -1.48
CA GLN A 228 -19.10 -1.32 -1.94
C GLN A 228 -20.51 -1.39 -1.32
N GLN A 229 -20.63 -1.07 -0.04
CA GLN A 229 -21.88 -1.16 0.72
C GLN A 229 -22.82 0.04 0.53
N ASN A 230 -22.33 1.18 0.06
CA ASN A 230 -23.08 2.42 0.04
C ASN A 230 -23.14 3.00 -1.39
N ALA A 231 -24.34 3.00 -1.98
CA ALA A 231 -24.56 3.64 -3.29
C ALA A 231 -24.39 5.16 -3.19
N GLY A 232 -23.92 5.78 -4.28
CA GLY A 232 -23.65 7.22 -4.35
C GLY A 232 -22.28 7.63 -3.80
N THR A 233 -21.45 6.69 -3.38
CA THR A 233 -20.13 6.96 -2.84
C THR A 233 -19.04 7.03 -3.92
N ILE A 234 -17.99 7.79 -3.63
CA ILE A 234 -16.71 7.80 -4.35
C ILE A 234 -15.57 7.75 -3.32
N GLY A 235 -14.56 6.94 -3.61
CA GLY A 235 -13.34 6.84 -2.82
C GLY A 235 -12.13 6.64 -3.71
N TYR A 236 -11.03 6.16 -3.15
CA TYR A 236 -9.83 5.85 -3.89
C TYR A 236 -9.09 4.63 -3.31
N ALA A 237 -8.47 3.86 -4.19
CA ALA A 237 -7.70 2.67 -3.84
C ALA A 237 -6.70 2.33 -4.94
N ASP A 238 -5.83 1.37 -4.69
CA ASP A 238 -5.04 0.74 -5.75
C ASP A 238 -5.92 -0.07 -6.71
N LEU A 239 -5.43 -0.23 -7.95
CA LEU A 239 -6.18 -0.90 -9.01
C LEU A 239 -6.47 -2.37 -8.70
N ASN A 240 -5.48 -3.10 -8.14
CA ASN A 240 -5.65 -4.52 -7.83
C ASN A 240 -6.79 -4.71 -6.82
N ALA A 241 -6.75 -3.99 -5.70
CA ALA A 241 -7.78 -4.09 -4.66
C ALA A 241 -9.17 -3.65 -5.16
N ALA A 242 -9.24 -2.63 -6.04
CA ALA A 242 -10.50 -2.22 -6.66
C ALA A 242 -11.10 -3.32 -7.53
N LYS A 243 -10.27 -4.02 -8.31
CA LYS A 243 -10.68 -5.18 -9.14
C LYS A 243 -11.09 -6.38 -8.31
N GLU A 244 -10.33 -6.72 -7.27
CA GLU A 244 -10.68 -7.83 -6.36
C GLU A 244 -12.05 -7.63 -5.68
N LYS A 245 -12.39 -6.40 -5.34
CA LYS A 245 -13.71 -6.04 -4.78
C LYS A 245 -14.79 -5.81 -5.85
N HIS A 246 -14.47 -5.99 -7.14
CA HIS A 246 -15.39 -5.76 -8.27
C HIS A 246 -16.03 -4.37 -8.27
N LEU A 247 -15.32 -3.35 -7.79
CA LEU A 247 -15.78 -1.98 -7.81
C LEU A 247 -15.54 -1.30 -9.16
N ALA A 248 -16.46 -0.44 -9.55
CA ALA A 248 -16.27 0.43 -10.69
C ALA A 248 -15.21 1.50 -10.37
N TYR A 249 -14.37 1.81 -11.35
CA TYR A 249 -13.36 2.86 -11.25
C TYR A 249 -13.34 3.71 -12.53
N ALA A 250 -12.93 4.96 -12.37
CA ALA A 250 -12.97 5.94 -13.45
C ALA A 250 -11.66 6.01 -14.25
N SER A 251 -11.79 6.40 -15.53
CA SER A 251 -10.69 6.97 -16.30
C SER A 251 -10.45 8.40 -15.87
N VAL A 252 -9.20 8.84 -15.84
CA VAL A 252 -8.83 10.21 -15.47
C VAL A 252 -8.11 10.90 -16.63
N GLN A 253 -8.45 12.18 -16.85
CA GLN A 253 -7.85 12.96 -17.91
C GLN A 253 -6.40 13.32 -17.55
N ASN A 254 -5.46 12.99 -18.44
CA ASN A 254 -4.05 13.34 -18.31
C ASN A 254 -3.74 14.71 -18.96
N ARG A 255 -2.48 15.17 -18.84
CA ARG A 255 -2.03 16.45 -19.44
C ARG A 255 -2.14 16.52 -20.96
N ALA A 256 -2.17 15.37 -21.66
CA ALA A 256 -2.41 15.31 -23.09
C ALA A 256 -3.87 15.54 -23.48
N GLY A 257 -4.79 15.61 -22.49
CA GLY A 257 -6.24 15.73 -22.70
C GLY A 257 -6.95 14.39 -22.89
N ASN A 258 -6.23 13.25 -22.81
CA ASN A 258 -6.80 11.92 -22.96
C ASN A 258 -7.36 11.40 -21.64
N PHE A 259 -8.58 10.81 -21.70
CA PHE A 259 -9.09 10.03 -20.56
C PHE A 259 -8.47 8.64 -20.58
N VAL A 260 -7.55 8.39 -19.64
CA VAL A 260 -6.80 7.14 -19.54
C VAL A 260 -7.38 6.30 -18.40
N ALA A 261 -7.66 5.02 -18.69
CA ALA A 261 -8.03 4.05 -17.67
C ALA A 261 -6.78 3.57 -16.91
N PRO A 262 -6.88 3.35 -15.60
CA PRO A 262 -5.79 2.74 -14.84
C PRO A 262 -5.53 1.30 -15.31
N SER A 263 -4.27 0.98 -15.53
CA SER A 263 -3.80 -0.36 -15.90
C SER A 263 -2.30 -0.47 -15.64
N SER A 264 -1.76 -1.68 -15.60
CA SER A 264 -0.31 -1.90 -15.57
C SER A 264 0.39 -1.15 -16.73
N ALA A 265 -0.14 -1.26 -17.95
CA ALA A 265 0.42 -0.60 -19.13
C ALA A 265 0.42 0.94 -19.02
N SER A 266 -0.69 1.55 -18.58
CA SER A 266 -0.76 3.01 -18.43
C SER A 266 0.08 3.54 -17.27
N THR A 267 0.29 2.72 -16.22
CA THR A 267 1.23 3.02 -15.14
C THR A 267 2.68 2.88 -15.61
N THR A 268 3.00 1.86 -16.40
CA THR A 268 4.33 1.72 -17.03
C THR A 268 4.66 2.92 -17.91
N ALA A 269 3.69 3.41 -18.70
CA ALA A 269 3.86 4.63 -19.48
C ALA A 269 4.11 5.87 -18.58
N ALA A 270 3.49 5.93 -17.41
CA ALA A 270 3.75 7.00 -16.43
C ALA A 270 5.16 6.92 -15.85
N VAL A 271 5.64 5.72 -15.48
CA VAL A 271 7.02 5.54 -14.98
C VAL A 271 8.03 5.92 -16.07
N ALA A 272 7.85 5.42 -17.30
CA ALA A 272 8.75 5.68 -18.42
C ALA A 272 8.87 7.18 -18.78
N ALA A 273 7.83 7.97 -18.50
CA ALA A 273 7.87 9.41 -18.73
C ALA A 273 8.82 10.17 -17.76
N PHE A 274 9.34 9.51 -16.74
CA PHE A 274 10.26 10.05 -15.74
C PHE A 274 11.56 9.24 -15.61
N ASP A 275 11.91 8.44 -16.64
CA ASP A 275 13.09 7.55 -16.60
C ASP A 275 14.38 8.31 -16.24
N GLU A 276 14.59 9.48 -16.83
CA GLU A 276 15.78 10.29 -16.60
C GLU A 276 15.83 10.86 -15.18
N GLU A 277 14.71 11.34 -14.67
CA GLU A 277 14.59 11.85 -13.30
C GLU A 277 14.78 10.73 -12.27
N LEU A 278 14.14 9.58 -12.49
CA LEU A 278 14.21 8.43 -11.58
C LEU A 278 15.61 7.79 -11.57
N SER A 279 16.33 7.85 -12.67
CA SER A 279 17.72 7.37 -12.74
C SER A 279 18.70 8.27 -11.96
N ARG A 280 18.33 9.53 -11.73
CA ARG A 280 19.11 10.50 -10.94
C ARG A 280 18.69 10.53 -9.47
N ASP A 281 17.38 10.55 -9.21
CA ASP A 281 16.81 10.51 -7.87
C ASP A 281 15.59 9.59 -7.87
N ALA A 282 15.75 8.40 -7.30
CA ALA A 282 14.69 7.39 -7.19
C ALA A 282 13.46 7.90 -6.41
N ARG A 283 13.57 9.00 -5.66
CA ARG A 283 12.48 9.64 -4.92
C ARG A 283 11.60 10.54 -5.78
N SER A 284 11.93 10.72 -7.06
CA SER A 284 11.15 11.56 -7.96
C SER A 284 9.72 11.08 -8.11
N SER A 285 8.78 12.03 -8.13
CA SER A 285 7.34 11.73 -8.25
C SER A 285 6.97 11.50 -9.71
N ILE A 286 6.25 10.41 -9.98
CA ILE A 286 5.69 10.08 -11.30
C ILE A 286 4.23 10.54 -11.48
N VAL A 287 3.72 11.32 -10.55
CA VAL A 287 2.36 11.85 -10.59
C VAL A 287 2.23 12.90 -11.68
N ASP A 288 1.13 12.86 -12.43
CA ASP A 288 0.77 13.81 -13.48
C ASP A 288 1.86 13.95 -14.56
N PRO A 289 2.12 12.88 -15.35
CA PRO A 289 3.14 12.85 -16.38
C PRO A 289 2.99 13.95 -17.44
N PRO A 290 4.08 14.33 -18.13
CA PRO A 290 4.03 15.39 -19.13
C PRO A 290 3.10 15.05 -20.30
N ALA A 291 2.62 16.06 -21.02
CA ALA A 291 1.67 15.90 -22.15
C ALA A 291 2.20 15.04 -23.32
N SER A 292 3.52 14.80 -23.41
CA SER A 292 4.12 13.86 -24.35
C SER A 292 3.74 12.41 -24.05
N ALA A 293 3.45 12.07 -22.79
CA ALA A 293 3.07 10.73 -22.35
C ALA A 293 1.55 10.51 -22.49
N LYS A 294 1.07 10.40 -23.73
CA LYS A 294 -0.36 10.40 -24.08
C LYS A 294 -1.17 9.27 -23.45
N ASP A 295 -0.53 8.11 -23.19
CA ASP A 295 -1.16 6.91 -22.65
C ASP A 295 -0.90 6.70 -21.15
N ALA A 296 -0.18 7.64 -20.52
CA ALA A 296 0.14 7.55 -19.11
C ALA A 296 -1.06 7.87 -18.22
N TYR A 297 -1.29 7.02 -17.21
CA TYR A 297 -2.31 7.28 -16.20
C TYR A 297 -1.81 8.35 -15.20
N PRO A 298 -2.58 9.42 -14.97
CA PRO A 298 -2.02 10.58 -14.25
C PRO A 298 -1.89 10.39 -12.73
N ILE A 299 -2.63 9.47 -12.11
CA ILE A 299 -2.57 9.21 -10.67
C ILE A 299 -1.75 7.92 -10.44
N SER A 300 -0.52 7.92 -10.95
CA SER A 300 0.45 6.84 -10.75
C SER A 300 1.48 7.22 -9.70
N GLY A 301 1.91 6.26 -8.89
CA GLY A 301 2.92 6.46 -7.85
C GLY A 301 3.85 5.28 -7.70
N LEU A 302 5.06 5.56 -7.20
CA LEU A 302 6.04 4.56 -6.80
C LEU A 302 5.77 4.11 -5.37
N SER A 303 6.07 2.85 -5.08
CA SER A 303 6.19 2.33 -3.73
C SER A 303 7.64 2.04 -3.40
N PHE A 304 8.01 2.28 -2.16
CA PHE A 304 9.37 2.22 -1.66
C PHE A 304 9.47 1.28 -0.47
N PHE A 305 10.58 0.57 -0.38
CA PHE A 305 11.06 0.06 0.89
C PHE A 305 12.02 1.06 1.53
N LEU A 306 11.84 1.26 2.82
CA LEU A 306 12.71 2.09 3.65
C LEU A 306 13.34 1.18 4.70
N ILE A 307 14.66 1.20 4.78
CA ILE A 307 15.45 0.39 5.69
C ILE A 307 16.47 1.27 6.39
N ALA A 308 16.78 1.01 7.66
CA ALA A 308 17.87 1.68 8.32
C ALA A 308 19.19 1.41 7.57
N LYS A 309 20.05 2.41 7.42
CA LYS A 309 21.31 2.29 6.68
C LYS A 309 22.26 1.30 7.35
N ASP A 310 22.29 1.24 8.67
CA ASP A 310 23.13 0.32 9.45
C ASP A 310 22.29 -0.54 10.40
N GLY A 311 22.79 -1.68 10.79
CA GLY A 311 22.19 -2.60 11.76
C GLY A 311 23.24 -3.51 12.38
N SER A 312 22.91 -4.13 13.52
CA SER A 312 23.86 -4.92 14.31
C SER A 312 23.96 -6.39 13.89
N ASP A 313 22.93 -6.95 13.24
CA ASP A 313 22.90 -8.36 12.85
C ASP A 313 23.24 -8.52 11.36
N ALA A 314 24.41 -9.08 11.08
CA ALA A 314 24.90 -9.24 9.72
C ALA A 314 24.10 -10.28 8.90
N GLU A 315 23.58 -11.34 9.52
CA GLU A 315 22.76 -12.35 8.84
C GLU A 315 21.39 -11.79 8.48
N GLU A 316 20.78 -11.06 9.40
CA GLU A 316 19.52 -10.35 9.15
C GLU A 316 19.67 -9.30 8.03
N ARG A 317 20.71 -8.47 8.09
CA ARG A 317 21.00 -7.46 7.06
C ARG A 317 21.22 -8.09 5.69
N GLN A 318 21.91 -9.22 5.63
CA GLN A 318 22.10 -9.99 4.40
C GLN A 318 20.76 -10.52 3.85
N ALA A 319 19.88 -11.04 4.71
CA ALA A 319 18.58 -11.55 4.32
C ALA A 319 17.65 -10.42 3.85
N ILE A 320 17.65 -9.26 4.51
CA ILE A 320 16.91 -8.05 4.08
C ILE A 320 17.37 -7.64 2.68
N ARG A 321 18.69 -7.52 2.48
CA ARG A 321 19.26 -7.15 1.19
C ARG A 321 18.84 -8.13 0.09
N SER A 322 19.00 -9.41 0.31
CA SER A 322 18.65 -10.47 -0.65
C SER A 322 17.15 -10.45 -1.01
N PHE A 323 16.26 -10.23 -0.04
CA PHE A 323 14.84 -10.10 -0.31
C PHE A 323 14.54 -8.87 -1.17
N ILE A 324 15.13 -7.72 -0.87
CA ILE A 324 14.90 -6.50 -1.65
C ILE A 324 15.49 -6.64 -3.06
N GLU A 325 16.68 -7.21 -3.22
CA GLU A 325 17.28 -7.54 -4.52
C GLU A 325 16.35 -8.44 -5.35
N TYR A 326 15.74 -9.46 -4.72
CA TYR A 326 14.73 -10.29 -5.36
C TYR A 326 13.53 -9.48 -5.84
N THR A 327 12.96 -8.58 -5.02
CA THR A 327 11.78 -7.80 -5.41
C THR A 327 12.05 -6.86 -6.58
N ILE A 328 13.27 -6.34 -6.71
CA ILE A 328 13.70 -5.43 -7.78
C ILE A 328 14.08 -6.19 -9.06
N SER A 329 14.44 -7.46 -8.96
CA SER A 329 14.89 -8.28 -10.10
C SER A 329 13.82 -9.29 -10.54
N ALA A 330 13.95 -10.56 -10.14
CA ALA A 330 13.03 -11.63 -10.56
C ALA A 330 11.59 -11.40 -10.06
N GLY A 331 11.41 -10.76 -8.91
CA GLY A 331 10.10 -10.42 -8.37
C GLY A 331 9.29 -9.46 -9.23
N GLN A 332 9.94 -8.69 -10.12
CA GLN A 332 9.25 -7.80 -11.07
C GLN A 332 8.35 -8.57 -12.05
N ASP A 333 8.61 -9.83 -12.31
CA ASP A 333 7.78 -10.64 -13.21
C ASP A 333 6.37 -10.91 -12.69
N LEU A 334 6.15 -10.71 -11.38
CA LEU A 334 4.85 -10.84 -10.75
C LEU A 334 4.00 -9.56 -10.85
N SER A 335 4.59 -8.43 -11.24
CA SER A 335 3.94 -7.10 -11.17
C SER A 335 2.72 -7.00 -12.08
N GLU A 336 2.85 -7.33 -13.37
CA GLU A 336 1.78 -7.14 -14.36
C GLU A 336 0.54 -7.97 -14.06
N GLY A 337 0.72 -9.22 -13.57
CA GLY A 337 -0.38 -10.10 -13.18
C GLY A 337 -1.19 -9.58 -11.99
N LEU A 338 -0.70 -8.58 -11.28
CA LEU A 338 -1.33 -7.93 -10.13
C LEU A 338 -1.60 -6.43 -10.37
N ASP A 339 -1.63 -6.00 -11.63
CA ASP A 339 -1.90 -4.60 -12.02
C ASP A 339 -0.86 -3.56 -11.55
N TYR A 340 0.35 -4.00 -11.17
CA TYR A 340 1.48 -3.10 -10.93
C TYR A 340 2.34 -2.97 -12.19
N ALA A 341 3.09 -1.88 -12.28
CA ALA A 341 4.06 -1.67 -13.33
C ALA A 341 5.43 -2.23 -12.92
N LYS A 342 6.11 -2.87 -13.85
CA LYS A 342 7.53 -3.17 -13.69
C LYS A 342 8.34 -1.88 -13.68
N LEU A 343 9.34 -1.82 -12.83
CA LEU A 343 10.31 -0.73 -12.89
C LEU A 343 11.14 -0.87 -14.17
N PRO A 344 11.40 0.22 -14.93
CA PRO A 344 12.35 0.21 -16.05
C PRO A 344 13.74 -0.24 -15.61
N LYS A 345 14.50 -0.86 -16.51
CA LYS A 345 15.85 -1.35 -16.17
C LYS A 345 16.77 -0.29 -15.55
N PRO A 346 16.87 0.94 -16.08
CA PRO A 346 17.71 1.96 -15.44
C PRO A 346 17.30 2.26 -14.00
N VAL A 347 15.99 2.26 -13.72
CA VAL A 347 15.46 2.46 -12.36
C VAL A 347 15.77 1.26 -11.45
N GLN A 348 15.66 0.03 -11.99
CA GLN A 348 16.07 -1.18 -11.26
C GLN A 348 17.56 -1.14 -10.90
N GLU A 349 18.43 -0.79 -11.85
CA GLU A 349 19.88 -0.69 -11.64
C GLU A 349 20.22 0.38 -10.60
N HIS A 350 19.54 1.53 -10.65
CA HIS A 350 19.70 2.57 -9.65
C HIS A 350 19.21 2.09 -8.26
N ALA A 351 18.05 1.44 -8.19
CA ALA A 351 17.51 0.86 -6.96
C ALA A 351 18.46 -0.18 -6.33
N LEU A 352 19.04 -1.05 -7.17
CA LEU A 352 20.04 -2.02 -6.71
C LEU A 352 21.32 -1.34 -6.21
N SER A 353 21.74 -0.24 -6.85
CA SER A 353 22.93 0.52 -6.41
C SER A 353 22.76 1.13 -5.01
N LEU A 354 21.53 1.56 -4.65
CA LEU A 354 21.22 2.09 -3.32
C LEU A 354 21.43 1.05 -2.22
N LEU A 355 21.22 -0.24 -2.51
CA LEU A 355 21.50 -1.33 -1.56
C LEU A 355 22.98 -1.49 -1.26
N GLY A 356 23.87 -0.94 -2.10
CA GLY A 356 25.31 -0.85 -1.80
C GLY A 356 25.66 -0.02 -0.58
N GLU A 357 24.73 0.85 -0.13
CA GLU A 357 24.88 1.67 1.06
C GLU A 357 24.53 0.93 2.37
N MET A 358 23.99 -0.30 2.29
CA MET A 358 23.62 -1.08 3.48
C MET A 358 24.86 -1.50 4.26
N LEU A 359 24.79 -1.28 5.57
CA LEU A 359 25.85 -1.62 6.51
C LEU A 359 25.34 -2.63 7.55
N ALA A 360 26.31 -3.41 8.08
CA ALA A 360 26.17 -4.24 9.26
C ALA A 360 27.36 -3.95 10.19
N ASN A 361 27.11 -3.38 11.36
CA ASN A 361 28.15 -2.92 12.28
C ASN A 361 29.19 -2.00 11.60
N GLY A 362 28.72 -1.08 10.74
CA GLY A 362 29.57 -0.15 9.99
C GLY A 362 30.33 -0.78 8.81
N GLN A 363 30.14 -2.06 8.51
CA GLN A 363 30.76 -2.75 7.37
C GLN A 363 29.75 -2.97 6.25
N PRO A 364 30.15 -2.84 4.97
CA PRO A 364 29.24 -3.05 3.84
C PRO A 364 28.64 -4.47 3.82
N VAL A 365 27.34 -4.56 3.66
CA VAL A 365 26.63 -5.83 3.40
C VAL A 365 26.90 -6.23 1.96
N ARG A 366 27.35 -7.46 1.72
CA ARG A 366 27.68 -7.95 0.37
C ARG A 366 26.40 -8.26 -0.42
N ALA A 367 26.49 -8.16 -1.74
CA ALA A 367 25.45 -8.68 -2.63
C ALA A 367 25.33 -10.21 -2.49
N ALA A 368 24.11 -10.74 -2.61
CA ALA A 368 23.83 -12.18 -2.49
C ALA A 368 24.33 -12.96 -3.70
#